data_c41993a8d203136bf84b5eb7b04565f2
#
_entry.id   c41993a8d203136bf84b5eb7b04565f2
#
_cell.length_a   1.000
_cell.length_b   1.000
_cell.length_c   1.000
_cell.angle_alpha   90.00
_cell.angle_beta   90.00
_cell.angle_gamma   90.00
#
_symmetry.space_group_name_H-M   'P 1'
#
loop_
_entity.id
_entity.type
_entity.pdbx_description
1 polymer ?
#
loop_
_entity_poly.entity_id
_entity_poly.type
_entity_poly.pdbx_seq_one_letter_code
_entity_poly.pdbx_strand_id
1 'polypeptide(L)' 'MKNIRKACVEAIFREFENECDAIRPAAGDGWDEIEARRSLGHIVGCIDLDVTDLVDIVVDTINKEL' A
#
# COMPACT_ATOMS: atom_id res chain seq x y z
N MET A 1 4.20 19.74 13.21
CA MET A 1 3.82 19.59 11.79
C MET A 1 3.61 18.12 11.48
N LYS A 2 2.52 17.78 10.80
CA LYS A 2 2.25 16.38 10.43
C LYS A 2 3.19 15.93 9.32
N ASN A 3 3.65 14.70 9.41
CA ASN A 3 4.47 14.09 8.38
C ASN A 3 3.54 13.37 7.38
N ILE A 4 3.16 14.07 6.32
CA ILE A 4 2.24 13.55 5.31
C ILE A 4 2.83 12.33 4.60
N ARG A 5 4.13 12.36 4.30
CA ARG A 5 4.78 11.22 3.66
C ARG A 5 4.69 9.96 4.52
N LYS A 6 4.96 10.09 5.80
CA LYS A 6 4.86 8.96 6.73
C LYS A 6 3.42 8.44 6.82
N ALA A 7 2.46 9.36 6.90
CA ALA A 7 1.04 8.98 6.96
C ALA A 7 0.62 8.20 5.71
N CYS A 8 1.07 8.61 4.53
CA CYS A 8 0.77 7.91 3.28
C CYS A 8 1.42 6.53 3.23
N VAL A 9 2.67 6.42 3.66
CA VAL A 9 3.36 5.12 3.72
C VAL A 9 2.61 4.15 4.64
N GLU A 10 2.25 4.61 5.82
CA GLU A 10 1.50 3.79 6.78
C GLU A 10 0.12 3.40 6.24
N ALA A 11 -0.56 4.31 5.55
CA ALA A 11 -1.86 4.02 4.96
C ALA A 11 -1.75 2.93 3.89
N ILE A 12 -0.73 2.97 3.06
CA ILE A 12 -0.53 1.96 2.02
C ILE A 12 -0.30 0.58 2.65
N PHE A 13 0.57 0.49 3.67
CA PHE A 13 0.81 -0.78 4.35
C PHE A 13 -0.45 -1.32 5.02
N ARG A 14 -1.22 -0.44 5.66
CA ARG A 14 -2.48 -0.84 6.31
C ARG A 14 -3.48 -1.38 5.31
N GLU A 15 -3.64 -0.71 4.16
CA GLU A 15 -4.54 -1.19 3.11
C GLU A 15 -4.05 -2.51 2.53
N PHE A 16 -2.74 -2.66 2.34
CA PHE A 16 -2.17 -3.93 1.88
C PHE A 16 -2.46 -5.07 2.85
N GLU A 17 -2.34 -4.83 4.15
CA GLU A 17 -2.62 -5.85 5.17
C GLU A 17 -4.08 -6.27 5.18
N ASN A 18 -4.98 -5.41 4.73
CA ASN A 18 -6.40 -5.69 4.59
C ASN A 18 -6.76 -6.23 3.20
N GLU A 19 -5.76 -6.70 2.44
CA GLU A 19 -5.94 -7.29 1.11
C GLU A 19 -6.71 -6.37 0.18
N CYS A 20 -6.17 -5.15 0.00
CA CYS A 20 -6.80 -4.14 -0.85
C CYS A 20 -6.67 -4.45 -2.35
N ASP A 21 -7.43 -3.70 -3.16
CA ASP A 21 -7.36 -3.84 -4.61
C ASP A 21 -6.15 -3.16 -5.23
N ALA A 22 -5.51 -2.23 -4.51
CA ALA A 22 -4.39 -1.47 -5.04
C ALA A 22 -3.15 -2.34 -5.25
N ILE A 23 -2.89 -3.26 -4.31
CA ILE A 23 -1.71 -4.13 -4.37
C ILE A 23 -2.18 -5.56 -4.17
N ARG A 24 -2.12 -6.35 -5.23
CA ARG A 24 -2.61 -7.73 -5.26
C ARG A 24 -1.53 -8.67 -5.76
N PRO A 25 -1.60 -9.96 -5.40
CA PRO A 25 -0.67 -10.92 -5.98
C PRO A 25 -0.84 -10.99 -7.50
N ALA A 26 0.26 -11.19 -8.20
CA ALA A 26 0.22 -11.46 -9.63
C ALA A 26 -0.59 -12.75 -9.91
N ALA A 27 -1.08 -12.87 -11.14
CA ALA A 27 -1.91 -14.01 -11.52
C ALA A 27 -1.22 -15.33 -11.19
N GLY A 28 -1.93 -16.20 -10.45
CA GLY A 28 -1.41 -17.49 -10.04
C GLY A 28 -0.70 -17.51 -8.70
N ASP A 29 -0.42 -16.33 -8.11
CA ASP A 29 0.26 -16.23 -6.82
C ASP A 29 -0.75 -15.97 -5.69
N GLY A 30 -0.38 -16.33 -4.47
CA GLY A 30 -1.17 -16.06 -3.28
C GLY A 30 -0.66 -14.86 -2.49
N TRP A 31 -1.49 -14.35 -1.58
CA TRP A 31 -1.13 -13.22 -0.72
C TRP A 31 0.09 -13.53 0.17
N ASP A 32 0.28 -14.78 0.54
CA ASP A 32 1.39 -15.22 1.37
C ASP A 32 2.74 -15.19 0.65
N GLU A 33 2.73 -15.00 -0.66
CA GLU A 33 3.95 -14.87 -1.46
C GLU A 33 4.45 -13.42 -1.55
N ILE A 34 3.68 -12.48 -0.98
CA ILE A 34 4.06 -11.08 -0.93
C ILE A 34 4.47 -10.74 0.50
N GLU A 35 5.65 -10.13 0.66
CA GLU A 35 6.18 -9.78 1.97
C GLU A 35 6.17 -8.27 2.16
N ALA A 36 5.55 -7.82 3.26
CA ALA A 36 5.58 -6.42 3.66
C ALA A 36 6.77 -6.19 4.60
N ARG A 37 7.71 -5.38 4.19
CA ARG A 37 8.90 -5.00 4.99
C ARG A 37 8.71 -3.57 5.47
N ARG A 38 7.89 -3.39 6.50
CA ARG A 38 7.51 -2.05 7.01
C ARG A 38 8.71 -1.22 7.41
N SER A 39 9.70 -1.81 8.06
CA SER A 39 10.88 -1.08 8.52
C SER A 39 11.69 -0.50 7.38
N LEU A 40 11.62 -1.11 6.21
CA LEU A 40 12.33 -0.65 5.02
C LEU A 40 11.44 0.16 4.07
N GLY A 41 10.12 0.14 4.30
CA GLY A 41 9.18 0.80 3.40
C GLY A 41 8.98 0.04 2.09
N HIS A 42 9.18 -1.28 2.09
CA HIS A 42 9.10 -2.10 0.88
C HIS A 42 7.98 -3.12 0.96
N ILE A 43 7.38 -3.40 -0.18
CA ILE A 43 6.51 -4.56 -0.38
C ILE A 43 7.17 -5.38 -1.48
N VAL A 44 7.53 -6.62 -1.18
CA VAL A 44 8.36 -7.45 -2.04
C VAL A 44 7.59 -8.67 -2.52
N GLY A 45 7.68 -8.96 -3.80
CA GLY A 45 7.02 -10.10 -4.42
C GLY A 45 6.55 -9.75 -5.83
N CYS A 46 5.92 -10.72 -6.49
CA CYS A 46 5.28 -10.48 -7.78
C CYS A 46 3.89 -9.92 -7.51
N ILE A 47 3.67 -8.67 -7.86
CA ILE A 47 2.41 -7.99 -7.57
C ILE A 47 1.78 -7.44 -8.85
N ASP A 48 0.46 -7.36 -8.82
CA ASP A 48 -0.35 -6.63 -9.78
C ASP A 48 -0.78 -5.34 -9.10
N LEU A 49 -0.13 -4.25 -9.48
CA LEU A 49 -0.32 -2.95 -8.83
C LEU A 49 -1.34 -2.12 -9.59
N ASP A 50 -2.45 -1.78 -8.95
CA ASP A 50 -3.41 -0.82 -9.50
C ASP A 50 -2.97 0.59 -9.09
N VAL A 51 -2.36 1.29 -10.03
CA VAL A 51 -1.79 2.61 -9.77
C VAL A 51 -2.89 3.63 -9.43
N THR A 52 -4.05 3.52 -10.07
CA THR A 52 -5.18 4.42 -9.81
C THR A 52 -5.65 4.28 -8.35
N ASP A 53 -5.86 3.05 -7.91
CA ASP A 53 -6.28 2.80 -6.53
C ASP A 53 -5.19 3.21 -5.53
N LEU A 54 -3.93 3.01 -5.88
CA LEU A 54 -2.82 3.44 -5.03
C LEU A 54 -2.83 4.96 -4.84
N VAL A 55 -3.04 5.71 -5.93
CA VAL A 55 -3.12 7.17 -5.87
C VAL A 55 -4.33 7.59 -5.04
N ASP A 56 -5.46 6.89 -5.15
CA ASP A 56 -6.65 7.20 -4.35
C ASP A 56 -6.36 7.06 -2.85
N ILE A 57 -5.61 6.04 -2.44
CA ILE A 57 -5.20 5.88 -1.05
C ILE A 57 -4.38 7.08 -0.58
N VAL A 58 -3.44 7.52 -1.40
CA VAL A 58 -2.58 8.67 -1.08
C VAL A 58 -3.41 9.96 -0.98
N VAL A 59 -4.28 10.21 -1.94
CA VAL A 59 -5.13 11.40 -1.95
C VAL A 59 -6.06 11.43 -0.74
N ASP A 60 -6.69 10.30 -0.43
CA ASP A 60 -7.57 10.22 0.73
C ASP A 60 -6.81 10.47 2.03
N THR A 61 -5.60 9.94 2.13
CA THR A 61 -4.76 10.15 3.31
C THR A 61 -4.39 11.61 3.47
N ILE A 62 -3.99 12.27 2.39
CA ILE A 62 -3.65 13.69 2.42
C ILE A 62 -4.86 14.51 2.86
N ASN A 63 -6.04 14.22 2.33
CA ASN A 63 -7.26 14.93 2.69
C ASN A 63 -7.61 14.78 4.17
N LYS A 64 -7.39 13.58 4.73
CA LYS A 64 -7.64 13.34 6.16
C LYS A 64 -6.65 14.06 7.07
N GLU A 65 -5.42 14.21 6.61
CA GLU A 65 -4.35 14.85 7.39
C GLU A 65 -4.39 16.38 7.30
N LEU A 66 -5.05 16.91 6.33
CA LEU A 66 -5.25 18.35 6.21
C LEU A 66 -6.49 18.78 6.99
#